data_3da3c6acb412480c8bf01cc55aa832e3
#
_entry.id   3da3c6acb412480c8bf01cc55aa832e3
#
_cell.length_a   1.000
_cell.length_b   1.000
_cell.length_c   1.000
_cell.angle_alpha   90.00
_cell.angle_beta   90.00
_cell.angle_gamma   90.00
#
_symmetry.space_group_name_H-M   'P 1'
#
loop_
_entity.id
_entity.type
_entity.pdbx_description
1 polymer ?
#
loop_
_entity_poly.entity_id
_entity_poly.type
_entity_poly.pdbx_seq_one_letter_code
_entity_poly.pdbx_strand_id
1 'polypeptide(L)'
;ASYRWIQLILGIVAMAMIANLQYGWTLFVDPIAAKHGWSRAAIQVAFTIFVLTETWLVPIEGWFVDKFGPRPVVLVGGVLCGVGWFINSFADSLATLYFAAVISGIGAGAVYGTCVGNALKWFPDRRGLAAGLTAAGFGAGSAVTIIPISAMIATRGYQDAFLYFGIGQGIIVVLVALCLSRAPEHKKGEAVANVQQTKRDYKPSEVLREPVFWIMYAMFVMVAAGGLMATAQLGSIARDFKVFDVQVSMMGLTLPALTFALAIDRVLNGLTRPFFGWVSDQIGREPTMFIAFAIEAVGILALFHYGHNPIAFVILTGIVFFAWGE
;
A
#
# COMPACT_ATOMS: atom_id res chain seq x y z
N ALA A 1 -27.43 1.91 -7.67
CA ALA A 1 -26.58 2.60 -6.65
C ALA A 1 -25.84 1.58 -5.75
N SER A 2 -26.52 0.55 -5.22
CA SER A 2 -25.89 -0.40 -4.25
C SER A 2 -24.81 -1.27 -4.86
N TYR A 3 -24.94 -1.69 -6.12
CA TYR A 3 -24.00 -2.62 -6.74
C TYR A 3 -22.56 -2.07 -6.90
N ARG A 4 -22.39 -0.77 -7.14
CA ARG A 4 -21.06 -0.14 -7.21
C ARG A 4 -20.30 -0.23 -5.88
N TRP A 5 -21.01 -0.11 -4.75
CA TRP A 5 -20.39 -0.26 -3.43
C TRP A 5 -19.95 -1.70 -3.15
N ILE A 6 -20.71 -2.68 -3.65
CA ILE A 6 -20.29 -4.09 -3.57
C ILE A 6 -18.99 -4.29 -4.33
N GLN A 7 -18.86 -3.73 -5.55
CA GLN A 7 -17.63 -3.81 -6.33
C GLN A 7 -16.44 -3.14 -5.63
N LEU A 8 -16.67 -2.00 -4.96
CA LEU A 8 -15.64 -1.34 -4.15
C LEU A 8 -15.21 -2.20 -2.96
N ILE A 9 -16.16 -2.76 -2.20
CA ILE A 9 -15.88 -3.63 -1.06
C ILE A 9 -15.10 -4.87 -1.50
N LEU A 10 -15.48 -5.49 -2.60
CA LEU A 10 -14.74 -6.62 -3.18
C LEU A 10 -13.29 -6.21 -3.51
N GLY A 11 -13.09 -5.04 -4.11
CA GLY A 11 -11.75 -4.50 -4.37
C GLY A 11 -10.96 -4.30 -3.07
N ILE A 12 -11.58 -3.71 -2.04
CA ILE A 12 -10.96 -3.50 -0.71
C ILE A 12 -10.54 -4.83 -0.08
N VAL A 13 -11.39 -5.87 -0.15
CA VAL A 13 -11.07 -7.19 0.38
C VAL A 13 -9.89 -7.82 -0.37
N ALA A 14 -9.87 -7.75 -1.71
CA ALA A 14 -8.73 -8.23 -2.49
C ALA A 14 -7.44 -7.51 -2.12
N MET A 15 -7.49 -6.17 -1.97
CA MET A 15 -6.36 -5.35 -1.54
C MET A 15 -5.85 -5.72 -0.14
N ALA A 16 -6.76 -5.96 0.80
CA ALA A 16 -6.42 -6.41 2.15
C ALA A 16 -5.70 -7.77 2.15
N MET A 17 -6.10 -8.68 1.26
CA MET A 17 -5.50 -10.02 1.17
C MET A 17 -4.07 -9.99 0.60
N ILE A 18 -3.76 -9.12 -0.34
CA ILE A 18 -2.40 -9.03 -0.91
C ILE A 18 -1.45 -8.19 -0.07
N ALA A 19 -1.94 -7.38 0.87
CA ALA A 19 -1.14 -6.44 1.66
C ALA A 19 0.00 -7.11 2.44
N ASN A 20 -0.18 -8.35 2.88
CA ASN A 20 0.82 -9.08 3.66
C ASN A 20 2.06 -9.48 2.86
N LEU A 21 1.94 -9.60 1.53
CA LEU A 21 3.10 -9.92 0.70
C LEU A 21 4.17 -8.83 0.83
N GLN A 22 3.73 -7.59 1.03
CA GLN A 22 4.62 -6.46 1.26
C GLN A 22 4.84 -6.17 2.75
N TYR A 23 3.77 -5.88 3.49
CA TYR A 23 3.89 -5.40 4.87
C TYR A 23 4.19 -6.50 5.89
N GLY A 24 3.83 -7.75 5.61
CA GLY A 24 4.14 -8.90 6.44
C GLY A 24 5.57 -9.43 6.25
N TRP A 25 6.27 -9.03 5.19
CA TRP A 25 7.59 -9.57 4.84
C TRP A 25 8.61 -9.51 5.98
N THR A 26 8.63 -8.43 6.74
CA THR A 26 9.57 -8.23 7.85
C THR A 26 9.49 -9.32 8.92
N LEU A 27 8.34 -9.96 9.09
CA LEU A 27 8.14 -11.05 10.05
C LEU A 27 8.89 -12.34 9.65
N PHE A 28 9.19 -12.49 8.38
CA PHE A 28 9.80 -13.69 7.82
C PHE A 28 11.34 -13.60 7.75
N VAL A 29 11.91 -12.40 7.74
CA VAL A 29 13.36 -12.18 7.51
C VAL A 29 14.21 -12.88 8.55
N ASP A 30 13.94 -12.66 9.84
CA ASP A 30 14.72 -13.24 10.92
C ASP A 30 14.56 -14.77 11.04
N PRO A 31 13.35 -15.35 10.96
CA PRO A 31 13.16 -16.79 10.91
C PRO A 31 13.87 -17.49 9.73
N ILE A 32 13.85 -16.86 8.55
CA ILE A 32 14.57 -17.40 7.38
C ILE A 32 16.08 -17.33 7.61
N ALA A 33 16.59 -16.19 8.09
CA ALA A 33 18.01 -16.03 8.41
C ALA A 33 18.50 -17.05 9.44
N ALA A 34 17.73 -17.27 10.50
CA ALA A 34 18.05 -18.23 11.55
C ALA A 34 18.09 -19.67 11.05
N LYS A 35 17.17 -20.04 10.13
CA LYS A 35 17.11 -21.42 9.60
C LYS A 35 18.21 -21.73 8.60
N HIS A 36 18.47 -20.80 7.66
CA HIS A 36 19.36 -21.08 6.52
C HIS A 36 20.76 -20.48 6.68
N GLY A 37 20.98 -19.63 7.69
CA GLY A 37 22.25 -18.92 7.85
C GLY A 37 22.50 -17.84 6.79
N TRP A 38 21.47 -17.46 6.02
CA TRP A 38 21.60 -16.42 5.01
C TRP A 38 21.66 -15.03 5.65
N SER A 39 22.41 -14.12 5.02
CA SER A 39 22.43 -12.74 5.49
C SER A 39 21.07 -12.06 5.28
N ARG A 40 20.68 -11.19 6.22
CA ARG A 40 19.46 -10.39 6.08
C ARG A 40 19.43 -9.59 4.78
N ALA A 41 20.58 -9.08 4.34
CA ALA A 41 20.70 -8.36 3.07
C ALA A 41 20.32 -9.24 1.88
N ALA A 42 20.80 -10.49 1.80
CA ALA A 42 20.43 -11.41 0.73
C ALA A 42 18.92 -11.75 0.76
N ILE A 43 18.33 -11.92 1.94
CA ILE A 43 16.89 -12.16 2.08
C ILE A 43 16.09 -10.94 1.63
N GLN A 44 16.55 -9.72 1.95
CA GLN A 44 15.88 -8.46 1.55
C GLN A 44 15.92 -8.22 0.03
N VAL A 45 16.83 -8.83 -0.71
CA VAL A 45 16.81 -8.80 -2.18
C VAL A 45 15.50 -9.38 -2.73
N ALA A 46 14.92 -10.40 -2.09
CA ALA A 46 13.61 -10.94 -2.47
C ALA A 46 12.50 -9.87 -2.35
N PHE A 47 12.53 -9.06 -1.30
CA PHE A 47 11.60 -7.94 -1.15
C PHE A 47 11.77 -6.89 -2.25
N THR A 48 13.01 -6.55 -2.57
CA THR A 48 13.31 -5.62 -3.67
C THR A 48 12.78 -6.14 -5.01
N ILE A 49 12.98 -7.43 -5.30
CA ILE A 49 12.46 -8.08 -6.51
C ILE A 49 10.93 -8.06 -6.53
N PHE A 50 10.29 -8.37 -5.39
CA PHE A 50 8.83 -8.30 -5.25
C PHE A 50 8.31 -6.90 -5.59
N VAL A 51 8.84 -5.86 -4.95
CA VAL A 51 8.41 -4.47 -5.19
C VAL A 51 8.67 -4.03 -6.64
N LEU A 52 9.81 -4.40 -7.22
CA LEU A 52 10.11 -4.10 -8.62
C LEU A 52 9.06 -4.70 -9.55
N THR A 53 8.74 -5.98 -9.39
CA THR A 53 7.76 -6.66 -10.26
C THR A 53 6.34 -6.17 -10.02
N GLU A 54 5.97 -5.88 -8.76
CA GLU A 54 4.68 -5.31 -8.39
C GLU A 54 4.43 -3.95 -9.06
N THR A 55 5.45 -3.11 -9.14
CA THR A 55 5.28 -1.72 -9.59
C THR A 55 5.54 -1.52 -11.09
N TRP A 56 6.57 -2.14 -11.63
CA TRP A 56 6.98 -1.88 -13.02
C TRP A 56 6.11 -2.56 -14.07
N LEU A 57 5.38 -3.62 -13.70
CA LEU A 57 4.49 -4.33 -14.60
C LEU A 57 3.08 -3.74 -14.69
N VAL A 58 2.73 -2.80 -13.82
CA VAL A 58 1.39 -2.15 -13.79
C VAL A 58 0.92 -1.64 -15.15
N PRO A 59 1.75 -1.00 -16.01
CA PRO A 59 1.29 -0.58 -17.33
C PRO A 59 0.89 -1.74 -18.25
N ILE A 60 1.59 -2.88 -18.16
CA ILE A 60 1.30 -4.09 -18.94
C ILE A 60 0.01 -4.74 -18.40
N GLU A 61 -0.11 -4.83 -17.09
CA GLU A 61 -1.29 -5.36 -16.40
C GLU A 61 -2.53 -4.50 -16.70
N GLY A 62 -2.39 -3.17 -16.73
CA GLY A 62 -3.44 -2.24 -17.14
C GLY A 62 -3.96 -2.50 -18.54
N TRP A 63 -3.06 -2.81 -19.50
CA TRP A 63 -3.45 -3.20 -20.86
C TRP A 63 -4.28 -4.49 -20.87
N PHE A 64 -3.91 -5.49 -20.04
CA PHE A 64 -4.71 -6.71 -19.89
C PHE A 64 -6.09 -6.42 -19.30
N VAL A 65 -6.18 -5.54 -18.31
CA VAL A 65 -7.45 -5.10 -17.71
C VAL A 65 -8.35 -4.43 -18.72
N ASP A 66 -7.81 -3.55 -19.56
CA ASP A 66 -8.59 -2.86 -20.58
C ASP A 66 -9.13 -3.83 -21.64
N LYS A 67 -8.34 -4.84 -22.01
CA LYS A 67 -8.71 -5.84 -23.02
C LYS A 67 -9.67 -6.90 -22.48
N PHE A 68 -9.39 -7.48 -21.32
CA PHE A 68 -10.09 -8.65 -20.80
C PHE A 68 -11.05 -8.32 -19.64
N GLY A 69 -10.93 -7.13 -19.07
CA GLY A 69 -11.68 -6.72 -17.87
C GLY A 69 -10.99 -7.11 -16.55
N PRO A 70 -11.55 -6.67 -15.42
CA PRO A 70 -10.91 -6.84 -14.11
C PRO A 70 -10.91 -8.29 -13.61
N ARG A 71 -11.96 -9.07 -13.90
CA ARG A 71 -12.16 -10.43 -13.37
C ARG A 71 -10.99 -11.36 -13.68
N PRO A 72 -10.57 -11.61 -14.94
CA PRO A 72 -9.51 -12.56 -15.25
C PRO A 72 -8.15 -12.08 -14.71
N VAL A 73 -7.89 -10.79 -14.70
CA VAL A 73 -6.61 -10.24 -14.24
C VAL A 73 -6.46 -10.42 -12.72
N VAL A 74 -7.50 -10.09 -11.94
CA VAL A 74 -7.48 -10.30 -10.48
C VAL A 74 -7.47 -11.80 -10.13
N LEU A 75 -8.15 -12.64 -10.92
CA LEU A 75 -8.13 -14.09 -10.73
C LEU A 75 -6.72 -14.65 -10.89
N VAL A 76 -6.06 -14.32 -12.00
CA VAL A 76 -4.66 -14.73 -12.23
C VAL A 76 -3.75 -14.15 -11.16
N GLY A 77 -3.94 -12.88 -10.79
CA GLY A 77 -3.18 -12.22 -9.74
C GLY A 77 -3.30 -12.95 -8.39
N GLY A 78 -4.52 -13.35 -7.99
CA GLY A 78 -4.76 -14.11 -6.76
C GLY A 78 -4.09 -15.48 -6.77
N VAL A 79 -4.15 -16.18 -7.90
CA VAL A 79 -3.45 -17.48 -8.06
C VAL A 79 -1.92 -17.27 -7.94
N LEU A 80 -1.36 -16.26 -8.60
CA LEU A 80 0.08 -15.98 -8.54
C LEU A 80 0.53 -15.59 -7.13
N CYS A 81 -0.24 -14.80 -6.39
CA CYS A 81 0.04 -14.49 -4.99
C CYS A 81 0.08 -15.75 -4.12
N GLY A 82 -0.92 -16.62 -4.26
CA GLY A 82 -0.97 -17.89 -3.54
C GLY A 82 0.18 -18.81 -3.89
N VAL A 83 0.49 -18.97 -5.19
CA VAL A 83 1.60 -19.79 -5.70
C VAL A 83 2.95 -19.24 -5.23
N GLY A 84 3.16 -17.92 -5.25
CA GLY A 84 4.42 -17.32 -4.80
C GLY A 84 4.70 -17.63 -3.32
N TRP A 85 3.71 -17.45 -2.44
CA TRP A 85 3.88 -17.80 -1.03
C TRP A 85 3.94 -19.31 -0.79
N PHE A 86 3.21 -20.10 -1.58
CA PHE A 86 3.37 -21.55 -1.57
C PHE A 86 4.81 -21.97 -1.90
N ILE A 87 5.43 -21.40 -2.92
CA ILE A 87 6.84 -21.67 -3.25
C ILE A 87 7.77 -21.22 -2.11
N ASN A 88 7.51 -20.06 -1.48
CA ASN A 88 8.27 -19.58 -0.33
C ASN A 88 8.26 -20.55 0.85
N SER A 89 7.18 -21.32 1.03
CA SER A 89 7.07 -22.30 2.12
C SER A 89 8.07 -23.46 1.97
N PHE A 90 8.56 -23.72 0.76
CA PHE A 90 9.56 -24.77 0.45
C PHE A 90 10.89 -24.21 -0.04
N ALA A 91 11.13 -22.90 0.10
CA ALA A 91 12.33 -22.27 -0.44
C ALA A 91 13.58 -22.67 0.37
N ASP A 92 14.40 -23.55 -0.19
CA ASP A 92 15.67 -24.00 0.38
C ASP A 92 16.89 -23.31 -0.24
N SER A 93 16.66 -22.38 -1.19
CA SER A 93 17.70 -21.58 -1.81
C SER A 93 17.24 -20.14 -2.00
N LEU A 94 18.19 -19.19 -2.03
CA LEU A 94 17.91 -17.80 -2.37
C LEU A 94 17.30 -17.66 -3.76
N ALA A 95 17.71 -18.49 -4.72
CA ALA A 95 17.15 -18.47 -6.07
C ALA A 95 15.65 -18.79 -6.08
N THR A 96 15.23 -19.80 -5.30
CA THR A 96 13.81 -20.16 -5.14
C THR A 96 13.04 -19.04 -4.46
N LEU A 97 13.63 -18.41 -3.42
CA LEU A 97 13.03 -17.27 -2.73
C LEU A 97 12.82 -16.07 -3.68
N TYR A 98 13.82 -15.78 -4.53
CA TYR A 98 13.74 -14.69 -5.52
C TYR A 98 12.73 -14.98 -6.63
N PHE A 99 12.68 -16.24 -7.09
CA PHE A 99 11.69 -16.65 -8.08
C PHE A 99 10.25 -16.52 -7.56
N ALA A 100 10.01 -16.94 -6.32
CA ALA A 100 8.74 -16.77 -5.65
C ALA A 100 8.37 -15.28 -5.47
N ALA A 101 9.35 -14.42 -5.21
CA ALA A 101 9.16 -12.97 -5.13
C ALA A 101 8.73 -12.37 -6.47
N VAL A 102 9.30 -12.82 -7.60
CA VAL A 102 8.84 -12.41 -8.95
C VAL A 102 7.38 -12.79 -9.14
N ILE A 103 7.01 -14.05 -8.88
CA ILE A 103 5.65 -14.55 -9.09
C ILE A 103 4.64 -13.79 -8.22
N SER A 104 4.94 -13.63 -6.94
CA SER A 104 4.04 -12.92 -6.02
C SER A 104 3.96 -11.43 -6.32
N GLY A 105 5.04 -10.80 -6.78
CA GLY A 105 5.04 -9.40 -7.19
C GLY A 105 4.18 -9.14 -8.43
N ILE A 106 4.28 -9.99 -9.46
CA ILE A 106 3.38 -9.95 -10.63
C ILE A 106 1.92 -10.09 -10.16
N GLY A 107 1.65 -11.06 -9.27
CA GLY A 107 0.30 -11.27 -8.74
C GLY A 107 -0.24 -10.07 -7.98
N ALA A 108 0.56 -9.49 -7.09
CA ALA A 108 0.17 -8.35 -6.26
C ALA A 108 -0.08 -7.10 -7.11
N GLY A 109 0.79 -6.79 -8.08
CA GLY A 109 0.62 -5.69 -9.02
C GLY A 109 -0.66 -5.79 -9.81
N ALA A 110 -0.94 -6.99 -10.38
CA ALA A 110 -2.16 -7.26 -11.12
C ALA A 110 -3.43 -7.03 -10.29
N VAL A 111 -3.44 -7.42 -9.01
CA VAL A 111 -4.56 -7.18 -8.11
C VAL A 111 -4.68 -5.71 -7.75
N TYR A 112 -3.56 -5.09 -7.33
CA TYR A 112 -3.52 -3.69 -6.90
C TYR A 112 -4.01 -2.74 -8.00
N GLY A 113 -3.34 -2.74 -9.13
CA GLY A 113 -3.65 -1.85 -10.25
C GLY A 113 -5.07 -2.04 -10.77
N THR A 114 -5.54 -3.30 -10.84
CA THR A 114 -6.89 -3.61 -11.29
C THR A 114 -7.96 -3.15 -10.31
N CYS A 115 -7.79 -3.38 -9.01
CA CYS A 115 -8.79 -2.99 -8.00
C CYS A 115 -8.93 -1.46 -7.92
N VAL A 116 -7.82 -0.71 -7.93
CA VAL A 116 -7.85 0.77 -7.95
C VAL A 116 -8.48 1.26 -9.26
N GLY A 117 -8.03 0.76 -10.41
CA GLY A 117 -8.57 1.16 -11.71
C GLY A 117 -10.07 0.85 -11.87
N ASN A 118 -10.52 -0.29 -11.37
CA ASN A 118 -11.93 -0.66 -11.37
C ASN A 118 -12.76 0.24 -10.46
N ALA A 119 -12.27 0.56 -9.26
CA ALA A 119 -12.93 1.49 -8.34
C ALA A 119 -13.13 2.88 -8.96
N LEU A 120 -12.09 3.40 -9.64
CA LEU A 120 -12.17 4.68 -10.37
C LEU A 120 -13.23 4.68 -11.47
N LYS A 121 -13.38 3.56 -12.18
CA LYS A 121 -14.37 3.39 -13.25
C LYS A 121 -15.81 3.26 -12.71
N TRP A 122 -16.00 2.64 -11.53
CA TRP A 122 -17.31 2.52 -10.87
C TRP A 122 -17.77 3.80 -10.17
N PHE A 123 -16.84 4.69 -9.80
CA PHE A 123 -17.12 5.93 -9.06
C PHE A 123 -16.57 7.16 -9.81
N PRO A 124 -17.08 7.48 -11.00
CA PRO A 124 -16.65 8.67 -11.76
C PRO A 124 -16.98 9.96 -11.03
N ASP A 125 -18.02 9.95 -10.16
CA ASP A 125 -18.49 11.05 -9.31
C ASP A 125 -17.61 11.29 -8.07
N ARG A 126 -16.86 10.27 -7.60
CA ARG A 126 -16.07 10.29 -6.35
C ARG A 126 -14.80 9.49 -6.51
N ARG A 127 -14.00 9.81 -7.51
CA ARG A 127 -12.81 9.03 -7.90
C ARG A 127 -11.76 9.01 -6.80
N GLY A 128 -11.52 10.15 -6.14
CA GLY A 128 -10.54 10.24 -5.05
C GLY A 128 -10.92 9.39 -3.85
N LEU A 129 -12.18 9.49 -3.40
CA LEU A 129 -12.68 8.66 -2.30
C LEU A 129 -12.60 7.16 -2.63
N ALA A 130 -12.99 6.77 -3.84
CA ALA A 130 -12.98 5.36 -4.25
C ALA A 130 -11.55 4.80 -4.31
N ALA A 131 -10.61 5.54 -4.89
CA ALA A 131 -9.19 5.17 -4.91
C ALA A 131 -8.62 5.11 -3.49
N GLY A 132 -8.92 6.13 -2.67
CA GLY A 132 -8.46 6.21 -1.28
C GLY A 132 -8.96 5.06 -0.41
N LEU A 133 -10.24 4.70 -0.50
CA LEU A 133 -10.80 3.55 0.22
C LEU A 133 -10.18 2.21 -0.24
N THR A 134 -9.96 2.05 -1.55
CA THR A 134 -9.33 0.86 -2.09
C THR A 134 -7.88 0.74 -1.59
N ALA A 135 -7.12 1.83 -1.63
CA ALA A 135 -5.75 1.87 -1.14
C ALA A 135 -5.65 1.73 0.39
N ALA A 136 -6.63 2.24 1.14
CA ALA A 136 -6.74 2.01 2.58
C ALA A 136 -6.92 0.53 2.93
N GLY A 137 -7.63 -0.23 2.08
CA GLY A 137 -7.75 -1.69 2.20
C GLY A 137 -6.39 -2.39 2.19
N PHE A 138 -5.47 -1.95 1.35
CA PHE A 138 -4.10 -2.45 1.32
C PHE A 138 -3.35 -2.11 2.64
N GLY A 139 -3.45 -0.87 3.13
CA GLY A 139 -2.85 -0.47 4.40
C GLY A 139 -3.43 -1.21 5.61
N ALA A 140 -4.77 -1.27 5.71
CA ALA A 140 -5.47 -1.88 6.83
C ALA A 140 -5.39 -3.42 6.85
N GLY A 141 -5.29 -4.06 5.68
CA GLY A 141 -5.25 -5.52 5.58
C GLY A 141 -4.07 -6.13 6.34
N SER A 142 -2.93 -5.47 6.32
CA SER A 142 -1.76 -5.90 7.09
C SER A 142 -2.00 -5.83 8.61
N ALA A 143 -2.71 -4.81 9.09
CA ALA A 143 -2.98 -4.64 10.52
C ALA A 143 -3.78 -5.82 11.11
N VAL A 144 -4.75 -6.34 10.34
CA VAL A 144 -5.59 -7.47 10.76
C VAL A 144 -4.83 -8.81 10.71
N THR A 145 -3.91 -8.97 9.78
CA THR A 145 -3.30 -10.26 9.45
C THR A 145 -1.89 -10.43 10.01
N ILE A 146 -1.17 -9.35 10.35
CA ILE A 146 0.17 -9.41 10.97
C ILE A 146 0.16 -10.22 12.28
N ILE A 147 -0.85 -10.01 13.14
CA ILE A 147 -0.93 -10.70 14.44
C ILE A 147 -1.06 -12.22 14.25
N PRO A 148 -2.05 -12.75 13.49
CA PRO A 148 -2.14 -14.19 13.28
C PRO A 148 -0.96 -14.79 12.50
N ILE A 149 -0.34 -14.06 11.57
CA ILE A 149 0.88 -14.50 10.89
C ILE A 149 2.03 -14.64 11.90
N SER A 150 2.26 -13.62 12.72
CA SER A 150 3.31 -13.64 13.75
C SER A 150 3.10 -14.78 14.75
N ALA A 151 1.87 -15.00 15.21
CA ALA A 151 1.53 -16.11 16.09
C ALA A 151 1.79 -17.47 15.44
N MET A 152 1.48 -17.63 14.17
CA MET A 152 1.74 -18.86 13.43
C MET A 152 3.24 -19.10 13.24
N ILE A 153 4.02 -18.06 12.91
CA ILE A 153 5.48 -18.16 12.81
C ILE A 153 6.08 -18.64 14.15
N ALA A 154 5.61 -18.07 15.27
CA ALA A 154 6.12 -18.44 16.59
C ALA A 154 5.76 -19.86 17.01
N THR A 155 4.62 -20.41 16.59
CA THR A 155 4.11 -21.72 17.03
C THR A 155 4.42 -22.85 16.07
N ARG A 156 4.41 -22.60 14.77
CA ARG A 156 4.54 -23.63 13.71
C ARG A 156 5.68 -23.38 12.74
N GLY A 157 6.31 -22.21 12.82
CA GLY A 157 7.36 -21.82 11.91
C GLY A 157 6.87 -20.99 10.71
N TYR A 158 7.81 -20.35 10.04
CA TYR A 158 7.50 -19.42 8.95
C TYR A 158 7.01 -20.13 7.67
N GLN A 159 7.39 -21.39 7.48
CA GLN A 159 6.96 -22.18 6.31
C GLN A 159 5.46 -22.43 6.34
N ASP A 160 4.93 -22.85 7.49
CA ASP A 160 3.50 -23.03 7.68
C ASP A 160 2.75 -21.70 7.52
N ALA A 161 3.32 -20.60 7.99
CA ALA A 161 2.74 -19.28 7.80
C ALA A 161 2.65 -18.91 6.30
N PHE A 162 3.72 -19.10 5.53
CA PHE A 162 3.66 -18.92 4.07
C PHE A 162 2.63 -19.82 3.41
N LEU A 163 2.59 -21.10 3.80
CA LEU A 163 1.70 -22.08 3.21
C LEU A 163 0.22 -21.72 3.45
N TYR A 164 -0.18 -21.60 4.72
CA TYR A 164 -1.59 -21.42 5.07
C TYR A 164 -2.10 -20.03 4.68
N PHE A 165 -1.34 -18.97 4.94
CA PHE A 165 -1.75 -17.63 4.55
C PHE A 165 -1.67 -17.41 3.03
N GLY A 166 -0.66 -17.98 2.35
CA GLY A 166 -0.56 -17.91 0.90
C GLY A 166 -1.76 -18.54 0.20
N ILE A 167 -2.09 -19.78 0.58
CA ILE A 167 -3.26 -20.48 0.03
C ILE A 167 -4.56 -19.77 0.41
N GLY A 168 -4.74 -19.42 1.70
CA GLY A 168 -5.96 -18.78 2.17
C GLY A 168 -6.23 -17.44 1.49
N GLN A 169 -5.22 -16.58 1.41
CA GLN A 169 -5.31 -15.28 0.74
C GLN A 169 -5.54 -15.42 -0.76
N GLY A 170 -4.80 -16.33 -1.42
CA GLY A 170 -4.98 -16.62 -2.83
C GLY A 170 -6.42 -17.08 -3.15
N ILE A 171 -6.98 -17.99 -2.37
CA ILE A 171 -8.37 -18.45 -2.51
C ILE A 171 -9.35 -17.29 -2.34
N ILE A 172 -9.19 -16.45 -1.31
CA ILE A 172 -10.09 -15.31 -1.08
C ILE A 172 -10.03 -14.34 -2.27
N VAL A 173 -8.85 -14.01 -2.79
CA VAL A 173 -8.72 -13.14 -3.95
C VAL A 173 -9.36 -13.76 -5.19
N VAL A 174 -9.20 -15.06 -5.42
CA VAL A 174 -9.85 -15.77 -6.52
C VAL A 174 -11.38 -15.72 -6.38
N LEU A 175 -11.92 -15.98 -5.19
CA LEU A 175 -13.38 -15.90 -4.94
C LEU A 175 -13.90 -14.48 -5.16
N VAL A 176 -13.19 -13.47 -4.69
CA VAL A 176 -13.50 -12.05 -4.94
C VAL A 176 -13.48 -11.77 -6.44
N ALA A 177 -12.46 -12.23 -7.15
CA ALA A 177 -12.32 -12.04 -8.59
C ALA A 177 -13.53 -12.58 -9.38
N LEU A 178 -14.07 -13.73 -8.98
CA LEU A 178 -15.27 -14.32 -9.61
C LEU A 178 -16.49 -13.39 -9.49
N CYS A 179 -16.57 -12.58 -8.45
CA CYS A 179 -17.65 -11.62 -8.19
C CYS A 179 -17.37 -10.22 -8.77
N LEU A 180 -16.14 -9.93 -9.21
CA LEU A 180 -15.80 -8.65 -9.82
C LEU A 180 -16.47 -8.52 -11.20
N SER A 181 -16.90 -7.30 -11.51
CA SER A 181 -17.52 -6.94 -12.77
C SER A 181 -16.88 -5.70 -13.37
N ARG A 182 -16.87 -5.63 -14.69
CA ARG A 182 -16.48 -4.43 -15.42
C ARG A 182 -17.47 -3.30 -15.15
N ALA A 183 -16.99 -2.11 -14.92
CA ALA A 183 -17.85 -0.94 -14.80
C ALA A 183 -18.60 -0.67 -16.11
N PRO A 184 -19.86 -0.23 -16.06
CA PRO A 184 -20.60 0.18 -17.25
C PRO A 184 -19.86 1.29 -17.98
N GLU A 185 -19.86 1.24 -19.31
CA GLU A 185 -19.34 2.34 -20.11
C GLU A 185 -20.23 3.57 -19.89
N HIS A 186 -19.67 4.62 -19.34
CA HIS A 186 -20.36 5.89 -19.20
C HIS A 186 -20.44 6.55 -20.57
N LYS A 187 -21.63 7.02 -20.94
CA LYS A 187 -21.83 7.76 -22.20
C LYS A 187 -20.95 9.02 -22.16
N LYS A 188 -20.18 9.26 -23.22
CA LYS A 188 -19.42 10.50 -23.41
C LYS A 188 -20.37 11.69 -23.28
N GLY A 189 -20.27 12.45 -22.19
CA GLY A 189 -21.11 13.63 -21.95
C GLY A 189 -21.72 13.76 -20.57
N GLU A 190 -21.79 12.70 -19.76
CA GLU A 190 -22.17 12.81 -18.36
C GLU A 190 -20.94 13.22 -17.53
N ALA A 191 -20.65 14.51 -17.52
CA ALA A 191 -19.67 15.09 -16.62
C ALA A 191 -20.26 15.11 -15.20
N VAL A 192 -19.85 14.16 -14.38
CA VAL A 192 -20.38 13.99 -13.00
C VAL A 192 -19.41 14.51 -11.95
N ALA A 193 -18.30 15.12 -12.33
CA ALA A 193 -17.33 15.63 -11.38
C ALA A 193 -17.48 17.14 -11.18
N ASN A 194 -17.62 17.59 -9.94
CA ASN A 194 -17.53 19.00 -9.55
C ASN A 194 -16.12 19.61 -9.77
N VAL A 195 -15.17 18.81 -10.23
CA VAL A 195 -13.76 19.18 -10.42
C VAL A 195 -13.41 19.11 -11.89
N GLN A 196 -12.67 20.11 -12.39
CA GLN A 196 -12.18 20.14 -13.77
C GLN A 196 -11.33 18.89 -14.07
N GLN A 197 -11.84 18.04 -14.96
CA GLN A 197 -11.11 16.90 -15.50
C GLN A 197 -10.90 17.11 -17.00
N THR A 198 -9.77 16.64 -17.51
CA THR A 198 -9.55 16.62 -18.96
C THR A 198 -10.58 15.71 -19.62
N LYS A 199 -11.21 16.21 -20.68
CA LYS A 199 -12.23 15.47 -21.46
C LYS A 199 -11.61 14.46 -22.42
N ARG A 200 -10.28 14.35 -22.45
CA ARG A 200 -9.52 13.49 -23.36
C ARG A 200 -8.80 12.40 -22.59
N ASP A 201 -8.95 11.18 -23.04
CA ASP A 201 -8.12 10.05 -22.61
C ASP A 201 -6.84 10.01 -23.44
N TYR A 202 -5.70 10.00 -22.76
CA TYR A 202 -4.38 9.96 -23.40
C TYR A 202 -3.92 8.50 -23.57
N LYS A 203 -3.29 8.21 -24.70
CA LYS A 203 -2.57 6.94 -24.89
C LYS A 203 -1.27 6.96 -24.04
N PRO A 204 -0.74 5.80 -23.60
CA PRO A 204 0.50 5.77 -22.83
C PRO A 204 1.67 6.52 -23.46
N SER A 205 1.82 6.42 -24.78
CA SER A 205 2.87 7.14 -25.53
C SER A 205 2.65 8.66 -25.58
N GLU A 206 1.43 9.13 -25.47
CA GLU A 206 1.10 10.56 -25.40
C GLU A 206 1.39 11.10 -24.00
N VAL A 207 1.03 10.34 -22.94
CA VAL A 207 1.31 10.70 -21.54
C VAL A 207 2.81 10.93 -21.32
N LEU A 208 3.68 10.05 -21.85
CA LEU A 208 5.13 10.18 -21.74
C LEU A 208 5.71 11.44 -22.41
N ARG A 209 4.95 12.09 -23.30
CA ARG A 209 5.34 13.34 -23.96
C ARG A 209 4.84 14.59 -23.25
N GLU A 210 3.92 14.43 -22.28
CA GLU A 210 3.35 15.54 -21.54
C GLU A 210 4.29 15.99 -20.39
N PRO A 211 4.74 17.25 -20.35
CA PRO A 211 5.62 17.75 -19.28
C PRO A 211 4.97 17.63 -17.88
N VAL A 212 3.66 17.80 -17.79
CA VAL A 212 2.89 17.70 -16.55
C VAL A 212 3.05 16.32 -15.91
N PHE A 213 3.07 15.25 -16.73
CA PHE A 213 3.31 13.89 -16.23
C PHE A 213 4.67 13.78 -15.51
N TRP A 214 5.72 14.33 -16.09
CA TRP A 214 7.08 14.25 -15.51
C TRP A 214 7.21 15.11 -14.26
N ILE A 215 6.54 16.26 -14.20
CA ILE A 215 6.49 17.09 -12.98
C ILE A 215 5.79 16.31 -11.87
N MET A 216 4.61 15.74 -12.14
CA MET A 216 3.87 14.91 -11.16
C MET A 216 4.69 13.70 -10.73
N TYR A 217 5.36 13.02 -11.65
CA TYR A 217 6.23 11.89 -11.36
C TYR A 217 7.40 12.29 -10.43
N ALA A 218 8.08 13.41 -10.73
CA ALA A 218 9.16 13.92 -9.90
C ALA A 218 8.67 14.29 -8.49
N MET A 219 7.51 14.96 -8.38
CA MET A 219 6.90 15.29 -7.09
C MET A 219 6.59 14.02 -6.29
N PHE A 220 5.98 13.02 -6.93
CA PHE A 220 5.69 11.74 -6.30
C PHE A 220 6.96 11.03 -5.80
N VAL A 221 8.02 11.00 -6.63
CA VAL A 221 9.30 10.39 -6.23
C VAL A 221 9.91 11.10 -5.02
N MET A 222 9.89 12.43 -4.98
CA MET A 222 10.43 13.20 -3.85
C MET A 222 9.66 12.94 -2.56
N VAL A 223 8.34 12.97 -2.60
CA VAL A 223 7.48 12.71 -1.43
C VAL A 223 7.63 11.26 -0.97
N ALA A 224 7.55 10.31 -1.90
CA ALA A 224 7.71 8.89 -1.58
C ALA A 224 9.07 8.58 -0.96
N ALA A 225 10.15 9.16 -1.49
CA ALA A 225 11.50 9.00 -0.95
C ALA A 225 11.61 9.60 0.46
N GLY A 226 11.04 10.78 0.70
CA GLY A 226 11.01 11.44 2.01
C GLY A 226 10.34 10.58 3.07
N GLY A 227 9.14 10.12 2.81
CA GLY A 227 8.39 9.28 3.74
C GLY A 227 9.01 7.90 3.97
N LEU A 228 9.56 7.27 2.94
CA LEU A 228 10.29 6.00 3.08
C LEU A 228 11.56 6.16 3.92
N MET A 229 12.31 7.25 3.72
CA MET A 229 13.48 7.57 4.55
C MET A 229 13.07 7.83 6.00
N ALA A 230 12.01 8.61 6.22
CA ALA A 230 11.49 8.86 7.56
C ALA A 230 11.07 7.56 8.25
N THR A 231 10.36 6.67 7.55
CA THR A 231 9.96 5.36 8.06
C THR A 231 11.17 4.50 8.43
N ALA A 232 12.18 4.44 7.57
CA ALA A 232 13.38 3.64 7.80
C ALA A 232 14.25 4.18 8.94
N GLN A 233 14.28 5.50 9.14
CA GLN A 233 15.15 6.18 10.09
C GLN A 233 14.46 6.62 11.39
N LEU A 234 13.15 6.40 11.53
CA LEU A 234 12.39 6.93 12.68
C LEU A 234 12.97 6.49 14.03
N GLY A 235 13.45 5.25 14.13
CA GLY A 235 14.13 4.74 15.33
C GLY A 235 15.44 5.45 15.62
N SER A 236 16.24 5.78 14.59
CA SER A 236 17.49 6.54 14.72
C SER A 236 17.20 7.99 15.11
N ILE A 237 16.23 8.63 14.47
CA ILE A 237 15.77 9.98 14.79
C ILE A 237 15.29 10.07 16.26
N ALA A 238 14.51 9.06 16.73
CA ALA A 238 14.05 9.02 18.11
C ALA A 238 15.23 8.88 19.12
N ARG A 239 16.30 8.18 18.75
CA ARG A 239 17.53 8.09 19.57
C ARG A 239 18.29 9.41 19.59
N ASP A 240 18.44 10.06 18.44
CA ASP A 240 19.12 11.35 18.32
C ASP A 240 18.38 12.44 19.14
N PHE A 241 17.06 12.40 19.13
CA PHE A 241 16.22 13.29 19.95
C PHE A 241 16.13 12.85 21.42
N LYS A 242 16.70 11.68 21.80
CA LYS A 242 16.69 11.12 23.15
C LYS A 242 15.29 10.81 23.67
N VAL A 243 14.35 10.48 22.80
CA VAL A 243 12.95 10.17 23.13
C VAL A 243 12.60 8.70 22.93
N PHE A 244 13.51 7.88 22.43
CA PHE A 244 13.30 6.49 22.00
C PHE A 244 12.52 5.66 23.02
N ASP A 245 13.00 5.60 24.28
CA ASP A 245 12.41 4.79 25.37
C ASP A 245 11.61 5.62 26.38
N VAL A 246 11.46 6.93 26.15
CA VAL A 246 10.75 7.81 27.07
C VAL A 246 9.26 7.45 27.07
N GLN A 247 8.71 7.19 28.26
CA GLN A 247 7.30 6.83 28.41
C GLN A 247 6.41 8.05 28.16
N VAL A 248 5.44 7.87 27.29
CA VAL A 248 4.42 8.86 26.94
C VAL A 248 3.05 8.28 27.31
N SER A 249 2.27 9.07 28.05
CA SER A 249 0.90 8.71 28.44
C SER A 249 -0.08 9.52 27.61
N MET A 250 -0.75 8.88 26.66
CA MET A 250 -1.75 9.49 25.78
C MET A 250 -2.91 8.51 25.55
N MET A 251 -4.12 9.01 25.42
CA MET A 251 -5.33 8.21 25.13
C MET A 251 -5.57 7.04 26.11
N GLY A 252 -5.12 7.17 27.39
CA GLY A 252 -5.24 6.11 28.38
C GLY A 252 -4.21 4.98 28.27
N LEU A 253 -3.25 5.08 27.35
CA LEU A 253 -2.14 4.14 27.19
C LEU A 253 -0.82 4.80 27.58
N THR A 254 0.09 4.03 28.15
CA THR A 254 1.47 4.47 28.46
C THR A 254 2.43 3.56 27.69
N LEU A 255 3.15 4.12 26.74
CA LEU A 255 4.08 3.41 25.85
C LEU A 255 5.34 4.25 25.64
N PRO A 256 6.48 3.65 25.26
CA PRO A 256 7.64 4.39 24.77
C PRO A 256 7.25 5.29 23.57
N ALA A 257 7.79 6.49 23.50
CA ALA A 257 7.42 7.49 22.49
C ALA A 257 7.57 6.95 21.05
N LEU A 258 8.63 6.21 20.75
CA LEU A 258 8.78 5.57 19.44
C LEU A 258 7.68 4.55 19.16
N THR A 259 7.36 3.69 20.13
CA THR A 259 6.30 2.68 19.96
C THR A 259 4.96 3.34 19.72
N PHE A 260 4.68 4.41 20.46
CA PHE A 260 3.45 5.18 20.32
C PHE A 260 3.37 5.86 18.95
N ALA A 261 4.47 6.51 18.50
CA ALA A 261 4.58 7.12 17.19
C ALA A 261 4.32 6.09 16.08
N LEU A 262 5.01 4.95 16.10
CA LEU A 262 4.81 3.87 15.11
C LEU A 262 3.37 3.35 15.05
N ALA A 263 2.69 3.24 16.21
CA ALA A 263 1.30 2.81 16.26
C ALA A 263 0.35 3.84 15.63
N ILE A 264 0.53 5.12 15.97
CA ILE A 264 -0.26 6.23 15.41
C ILE A 264 -0.02 6.38 13.92
N ASP A 265 1.23 6.27 13.47
CA ASP A 265 1.60 6.40 12.06
C ASP A 265 0.84 5.38 11.19
N ARG A 266 0.71 4.14 11.63
CA ARG A 266 -0.02 3.10 10.90
C ARG A 266 -1.51 3.42 10.77
N VAL A 267 -2.11 3.88 11.85
CA VAL A 267 -3.53 4.27 11.85
C VAL A 267 -3.75 5.48 10.94
N LEU A 268 -2.92 6.51 11.10
CA LEU A 268 -3.06 7.75 10.32
C LEU A 268 -2.76 7.52 8.83
N ASN A 269 -1.73 6.75 8.49
CA ASN A 269 -1.43 6.39 7.09
C ASN A 269 -2.57 5.62 6.42
N GLY A 270 -3.30 4.77 7.17
CA GLY A 270 -4.50 4.10 6.67
C GLY A 270 -5.68 5.04 6.45
N LEU A 271 -5.89 6.00 7.37
CA LEU A 271 -7.02 6.93 7.34
C LEU A 271 -6.81 8.09 6.35
N THR A 272 -5.58 8.48 6.10
CA THR A 272 -5.25 9.63 5.25
C THR A 272 -5.72 9.46 3.82
N ARG A 273 -5.59 8.27 3.24
CA ARG A 273 -5.94 7.99 1.85
C ARG A 273 -7.42 8.25 1.52
N PRO A 274 -8.40 7.71 2.27
CA PRO A 274 -9.80 8.06 2.05
C PRO A 274 -10.10 9.51 2.40
N PHE A 275 -9.42 10.09 3.39
CA PHE A 275 -9.60 11.49 3.78
C PHE A 275 -9.17 12.45 2.66
N PHE A 276 -7.93 12.39 2.21
CA PHE A 276 -7.47 13.25 1.12
C PHE A 276 -8.14 12.92 -0.22
N GLY A 277 -8.48 11.65 -0.46
CA GLY A 277 -9.30 11.26 -1.59
C GLY A 277 -10.65 11.98 -1.61
N TRP A 278 -11.33 12.05 -0.47
CA TRP A 278 -12.58 12.79 -0.31
C TRP A 278 -12.37 14.30 -0.45
N VAL A 279 -11.35 14.87 0.18
CA VAL A 279 -10.99 16.30 0.06
C VAL A 279 -10.71 16.64 -1.40
N SER A 280 -9.94 15.81 -2.10
CA SER A 280 -9.60 15.98 -3.51
C SER A 280 -10.83 15.98 -4.44
N ASP A 281 -11.88 15.24 -4.08
CA ASP A 281 -13.14 15.26 -4.82
C ASP A 281 -13.95 16.53 -4.58
N GLN A 282 -13.69 17.30 -3.50
CA GLN A 282 -14.37 18.54 -3.15
C GLN A 282 -13.66 19.79 -3.69
N ILE A 283 -12.38 19.92 -3.45
CA ILE A 283 -11.60 21.15 -3.75
C ILE A 283 -10.66 21.01 -4.95
N GLY A 284 -10.52 19.80 -5.49
CA GLY A 284 -9.65 19.51 -6.63
C GLY A 284 -8.33 18.86 -6.23
N ARG A 285 -7.64 18.28 -7.23
CA ARG A 285 -6.42 17.52 -7.05
C ARG A 285 -5.23 18.42 -6.62
N GLU A 286 -5.03 19.49 -7.37
CA GLU A 286 -3.91 20.40 -7.18
C GLU A 286 -3.92 21.09 -5.81
N PRO A 287 -5.05 21.70 -5.33
CA PRO A 287 -5.11 22.26 -4.00
C PRO A 287 -4.91 21.24 -2.89
N THR A 288 -5.43 20.01 -3.07
CA THR A 288 -5.27 18.94 -2.08
C THR A 288 -3.80 18.55 -1.94
N MET A 289 -3.10 18.30 -3.06
CA MET A 289 -1.66 18.00 -3.05
C MET A 289 -0.85 19.13 -2.40
N PHE A 290 -1.17 20.40 -2.75
CA PHE A 290 -0.48 21.54 -2.13
C PHE A 290 -0.68 21.57 -0.61
N ILE A 291 -1.90 21.33 -0.12
CA ILE A 291 -2.21 21.31 1.32
C ILE A 291 -1.44 20.18 2.01
N ALA A 292 -1.45 18.98 1.45
CA ALA A 292 -0.77 17.83 2.04
C ALA A 292 0.74 18.06 2.11
N PHE A 293 1.36 18.48 1.01
CA PHE A 293 2.80 18.77 0.99
C PHE A 293 3.20 19.93 1.91
N ALA A 294 2.34 20.95 2.03
CA ALA A 294 2.57 22.04 2.98
C ALA A 294 2.50 21.55 4.43
N ILE A 295 1.52 20.70 4.77
CA ILE A 295 1.40 20.10 6.11
C ILE A 295 2.62 19.19 6.39
N GLU A 296 3.05 18.39 5.44
CA GLU A 296 4.24 17.55 5.56
C GLU A 296 5.49 18.38 5.81
N ALA A 297 5.74 19.40 5.00
CA ALA A 297 6.90 20.28 5.13
C ALA A 297 6.93 21.02 6.48
N VAL A 298 5.80 21.60 6.89
CA VAL A 298 5.67 22.27 8.20
C VAL A 298 5.83 21.26 9.34
N GLY A 299 5.25 20.07 9.20
CA GLY A 299 5.37 18.98 10.17
C GLY A 299 6.82 18.52 10.36
N ILE A 300 7.59 18.36 9.29
CA ILE A 300 9.03 18.01 9.34
C ILE A 300 9.84 19.12 10.01
N LEU A 301 9.60 20.39 9.66
CA LEU A 301 10.29 21.53 10.30
C LEU A 301 9.96 21.63 11.79
N ALA A 302 8.69 21.42 12.15
CA ALA A 302 8.26 21.39 13.54
C ALA A 302 8.88 20.21 14.30
N LEU A 303 8.94 19.02 13.69
CA LEU A 303 9.58 17.84 14.26
C LEU A 303 11.07 18.08 14.52
N PHE A 304 11.77 18.71 13.60
CA PHE A 304 13.17 19.09 13.77
C PHE A 304 13.38 20.02 14.99
N HIS A 305 12.47 20.98 15.20
CA HIS A 305 12.58 21.97 16.28
C HIS A 305 12.09 21.45 17.64
N TYR A 306 10.99 20.71 17.65
CA TYR A 306 10.27 20.30 18.87
C TYR A 306 10.34 18.80 19.16
N GLY A 307 10.96 17.99 18.31
CA GLY A 307 11.01 16.54 18.43
C GLY A 307 11.76 16.01 19.66
N HIS A 308 12.51 16.87 20.37
CA HIS A 308 13.12 16.52 21.66
C HIS A 308 12.09 16.37 22.80
N ASN A 309 10.87 16.89 22.63
CA ASN A 309 9.77 16.65 23.55
C ASN A 309 9.06 15.35 23.13
N PRO A 310 8.93 14.35 24.03
CA PRO A 310 8.37 13.03 23.66
C PRO A 310 6.93 13.09 23.14
N ILE A 311 6.10 13.97 23.70
CA ILE A 311 4.70 14.15 23.27
C ILE A 311 4.67 14.84 21.90
N ALA A 312 5.48 15.90 21.73
CA ALA A 312 5.59 16.59 20.44
C ALA A 312 6.12 15.67 19.36
N PHE A 313 7.08 14.80 19.67
CA PHE A 313 7.59 13.77 18.75
C PHE A 313 6.48 12.88 18.24
N VAL A 314 5.64 12.32 19.13
CA VAL A 314 4.53 11.44 18.74
C VAL A 314 3.49 12.16 17.87
N ILE A 315 3.12 13.38 18.25
CA ILE A 315 2.09 14.15 17.52
C ILE A 315 2.62 14.57 16.15
N LEU A 316 3.85 15.10 16.10
CA LEU A 316 4.43 15.64 14.85
C LEU A 316 4.78 14.54 13.86
N THR A 317 5.29 13.39 14.30
CA THR A 317 5.45 12.22 13.43
C THR A 317 4.11 11.78 12.88
N GLY A 318 3.06 11.69 13.70
CA GLY A 318 1.72 11.38 13.25
C GLY A 318 1.21 12.35 12.18
N ILE A 319 1.44 13.66 12.33
CA ILE A 319 1.05 14.68 11.32
C ILE A 319 1.84 14.48 10.01
N VAL A 320 3.14 14.24 10.08
CA VAL A 320 3.98 13.99 8.89
C VAL A 320 3.50 12.75 8.15
N PHE A 321 3.28 11.65 8.85
CA PHE A 321 2.79 10.41 8.21
C PHE A 321 1.33 10.50 7.74
N PHE A 322 0.51 11.31 8.39
CA PHE A 322 -0.83 11.63 7.89
C PHE A 322 -0.77 12.41 6.58
N ALA A 323 0.12 13.38 6.46
CA ALA A 323 0.27 14.14 5.22
C ALA A 323 0.94 13.34 4.10
N TRP A 324 1.89 12.47 4.44
CA TRP A 324 2.60 11.64 3.46
C TRP A 324 1.77 10.50 2.88
N GLY A 325 0.78 10.00 3.59
CA GLY A 325 -0.02 8.84 3.15
C GLY A 325 -1.07 9.14 2.08
N GLU A 326 -1.11 10.34 1.50
CA GLU A 326 -2.12 10.75 0.51
C GLU A 326 -2.06 9.98 -0.83
#